data_49102cc9d7121572e148d665edf41ec0
#
_entry.id   49102cc9d7121572e148d665edf41ec0
#
_cell.length_a   1.000
_cell.length_b   1.000
_cell.length_c   1.000
_cell.angle_alpha   90.00
_cell.angle_beta   90.00
_cell.angle_gamma   90.00
#
_symmetry.space_group_name_H-M   'P 1'
#
loop_
_entity.id
_entity.type
_entity.pdbx_description
1 polymer ?
#
loop_
_entity_poly.entity_id
_entity_poly.type
_entity_poly.pdbx_seq_one_letter_code
_entity_poly.pdbx_strand_id
1 'polypeptide(L)'
;PVSLAELMAALEAGRLVQRSVRLADGVVTLSLATTPGDLVADSVQITNCFGPEYRMLLIGAGQLAEYLATMAQFSGFAVTVCDPRDEYRAAWGVPGVTVVNDMPDDVVRAFKPDRRTCVVALTHDPKLDDLALLEALSTDAFYVGGIGSRRNNQARRARMIEHFDQTEEDLLRLRGPIGIYIGSKTPPEIAVSVMAEVLAVKNGVTLPRDMEVAQAKNVREWPQGETDGLVCGVRAA
;
A
#
# COMPACT_ATOMS: atom_id res chain seq x y z
N PRO A 1 26.74 8.76 23.10
CA PRO A 1 26.15 10.09 23.01
C PRO A 1 24.65 10.02 23.31
N VAL A 2 24.11 10.98 24.06
CA VAL A 2 22.70 11.02 24.48
C VAL A 2 21.77 10.94 23.25
N SER A 3 22.09 11.65 22.19
CA SER A 3 21.30 11.68 20.95
C SER A 3 21.15 10.31 20.25
N LEU A 4 22.10 9.39 20.41
CA LEU A 4 21.97 8.05 19.83
C LEU A 4 21.00 7.18 20.64
N ALA A 5 21.07 7.24 21.96
CA ALA A 5 20.14 6.52 22.84
C ALA A 5 18.70 7.02 22.66
N GLU A 6 18.50 8.33 22.53
CA GLU A 6 17.20 8.93 22.25
C GLU A 6 16.65 8.50 20.86
N LEU A 7 17.52 8.46 19.84
CA LEU A 7 17.17 7.96 18.53
C LEU A 7 16.73 6.50 18.60
N MET A 8 17.52 5.63 19.25
CA MET A 8 17.21 4.21 19.40
C MET A 8 15.87 4.00 20.10
N ALA A 9 15.62 4.69 21.20
CA ALA A 9 14.36 4.62 21.93
C ALA A 9 13.16 5.07 21.07
N ALA A 10 13.35 6.08 20.24
CA ALA A 10 12.29 6.53 19.33
C ALA A 10 12.01 5.51 18.22
N LEU A 11 13.05 4.86 17.67
CA LEU A 11 12.90 3.80 16.66
C LEU A 11 12.22 2.56 17.24
N GLU A 12 12.59 2.14 18.46
CA GLU A 12 11.94 1.04 19.18
C GLU A 12 10.45 1.33 19.45
N ALA A 13 10.11 2.60 19.64
CA ALA A 13 8.72 3.06 19.78
C ALA A 13 7.97 3.23 18.42
N GLY A 14 8.57 2.80 17.29
CA GLY A 14 7.96 2.90 15.97
C GLY A 14 7.84 4.32 15.39
N ARG A 15 8.62 5.28 15.92
CA ARG A 15 8.52 6.68 15.50
C ARG A 15 9.45 7.00 14.33
N LEU A 16 9.01 7.92 13.48
CA LEU A 16 9.88 8.57 12.50
C LEU A 16 10.61 9.73 13.19
N VAL A 17 11.93 9.79 13.01
CA VAL A 17 12.80 10.80 13.62
C VAL A 17 13.66 11.43 12.54
N GLN A 18 13.59 12.73 12.44
CA GLN A 18 14.53 13.52 11.65
C GLN A 18 15.75 13.84 12.54
N ARG A 19 16.92 13.45 12.06
CA ARG A 19 18.21 13.75 12.71
C ARG A 19 18.97 14.73 11.84
N SER A 20 19.24 15.90 12.38
CA SER A 20 20.07 16.93 11.74
C SER A 20 21.40 17.06 12.47
N VAL A 21 22.50 17.11 11.72
CA VAL A 21 23.85 17.32 12.21
C VAL A 21 24.39 18.60 11.61
N ARG A 22 24.69 19.58 12.45
CA ARG A 22 25.31 20.82 12.01
C ARG A 22 26.80 20.59 11.73
N LEU A 23 27.26 20.99 10.55
CA LEU A 23 28.64 20.70 10.10
C LEU A 23 29.69 21.52 10.85
N ALA A 24 29.35 22.71 11.33
CA ALA A 24 30.30 23.61 11.97
C ALA A 24 30.82 23.13 13.33
N ASP A 25 29.96 22.42 14.09
CA ASP A 25 30.25 22.04 15.48
C ASP A 25 29.83 20.61 15.83
N GLY A 26 29.24 19.88 14.88
CA GLY A 26 28.75 18.53 15.07
C GLY A 26 27.52 18.41 15.99
N VAL A 27 26.84 19.50 16.30
CA VAL A 27 25.66 19.48 17.14
C VAL A 27 24.56 18.68 16.44
N VAL A 28 24.01 17.71 17.19
CA VAL A 28 22.93 16.83 16.71
C VAL A 28 21.60 17.28 17.30
N THR A 29 20.59 17.42 16.43
CA THR A 29 19.21 17.69 16.83
C THR A 29 18.32 16.55 16.35
N LEU A 30 17.43 16.08 17.21
CA LEU A 30 16.39 15.11 16.90
C LEU A 30 15.03 15.78 16.96
N SER A 31 14.20 15.55 15.95
CA SER A 31 12.80 15.98 15.91
C SER A 31 11.91 14.87 15.35
N LEU A 32 10.66 14.82 15.77
CA LEU A 32 9.70 13.87 15.16
C LEU A 32 9.42 14.29 13.72
N ALA A 33 9.46 13.32 12.80
CA ALA A 33 9.06 13.51 11.42
C ALA A 33 7.63 13.00 11.22
N THR A 34 6.90 13.67 10.34
CA THR A 34 5.53 13.25 9.95
C THR A 34 5.53 12.38 8.69
N THR A 35 6.55 12.54 7.85
CA THR A 35 6.75 11.78 6.62
C THR A 35 8.19 11.28 6.54
N PRO A 36 8.43 10.10 5.95
CA PRO A 36 9.78 9.67 5.60
C PRO A 36 10.44 10.68 4.66
N GLY A 37 11.74 10.83 4.76
CA GLY A 37 12.52 11.73 3.91
C GLY A 37 13.88 11.13 3.59
N ASP A 38 14.41 11.49 2.42
CA ASP A 38 15.75 11.11 2.00
C ASP A 38 16.82 11.90 2.75
N LEU A 39 18.06 11.44 2.62
CA LEU A 39 19.22 12.18 3.10
C LEU A 39 19.36 13.50 2.31
N VAL A 40 19.34 14.59 3.05
CA VAL A 40 19.62 15.94 2.50
C VAL A 40 20.89 16.47 3.14
N ALA A 41 21.82 16.93 2.34
CA ALA A 41 23.04 17.57 2.78
C ALA A 41 23.23 18.92 2.07
N ASP A 42 23.49 19.94 2.84
CA ASP A 42 23.88 21.26 2.36
C ASP A 42 25.19 21.73 2.98
N SER A 43 25.61 22.98 2.80
CA SER A 43 26.85 23.52 3.37
C SER A 43 26.79 23.76 4.88
N VAL A 44 25.62 23.63 5.51
CA VAL A 44 25.36 23.95 6.92
C VAL A 44 25.10 22.70 7.73
N GLN A 45 24.32 21.77 7.19
CA GLN A 45 23.88 20.59 7.94
C GLN A 45 23.65 19.37 7.03
N ILE A 46 23.67 18.21 7.67
CA ILE A 46 23.21 16.94 7.09
C ILE A 46 21.96 16.54 7.86
N THR A 47 20.88 16.28 7.11
CA THR A 47 19.60 15.85 7.67
C THR A 47 19.21 14.49 7.10
N ASN A 48 18.86 13.56 7.98
CA ASN A 48 18.38 12.24 7.57
C ASN A 48 17.15 11.85 8.41
N CYS A 49 16.22 11.14 7.79
CA CYS A 49 15.04 10.61 8.46
C CYS A 49 15.26 9.12 8.80
N PHE A 50 15.15 8.79 10.08
CA PHE A 50 15.22 7.43 10.60
C PHE A 50 13.82 6.99 11.02
N GLY A 51 13.53 5.70 10.86
CA GLY A 51 12.24 5.13 11.27
C GLY A 51 12.29 3.61 11.23
N PRO A 52 11.20 2.96 11.63
CA PRO A 52 11.09 1.51 11.53
C PRO A 52 11.23 1.07 10.07
N GLU A 53 11.50 -0.20 9.88
CA GLU A 53 11.49 -0.84 8.57
C GLU A 53 10.14 -0.63 7.87
N TYR A 54 10.15 -0.49 6.54
CA TYR A 54 8.89 -0.49 5.80
C TYR A 54 8.25 -1.86 5.88
N ARG A 55 6.99 -1.92 6.29
CA ARG A 55 6.24 -3.14 6.48
C ARG A 55 5.03 -3.18 5.57
N MET A 56 4.74 -4.37 5.03
CA MET A 56 3.54 -4.61 4.24
C MET A 56 2.74 -5.75 4.88
N LEU A 57 1.50 -5.47 5.24
CA LEU A 57 0.53 -6.46 5.67
C LEU A 57 -0.42 -6.75 4.52
N LEU A 58 -0.40 -7.99 4.04
CA LEU A 58 -1.31 -8.51 3.02
C LEU A 58 -2.41 -9.34 3.69
N ILE A 59 -3.65 -9.03 3.40
CA ILE A 59 -4.80 -9.81 3.84
C ILE A 59 -5.24 -10.70 2.67
N GLY A 60 -5.04 -12.00 2.84
CA GLY A 60 -5.27 -13.03 1.83
C GLY A 60 -3.97 -13.63 1.29
N ALA A 61 -3.86 -14.96 1.31
CA ALA A 61 -2.70 -15.73 0.87
C ALA A 61 -2.88 -16.36 -0.53
N GLY A 62 -3.60 -15.68 -1.42
CA GLY A 62 -3.81 -16.13 -2.79
C GLY A 62 -2.64 -15.78 -3.72
N GLN A 63 -2.71 -16.27 -4.96
CA GLN A 63 -1.66 -16.12 -5.97
C GLN A 63 -1.24 -14.65 -6.20
N LEU A 64 -2.19 -13.71 -6.20
CA LEU A 64 -1.86 -12.29 -6.33
C LEU A 64 -1.00 -11.79 -5.16
N ALA A 65 -1.27 -12.28 -3.94
CA ALA A 65 -0.49 -11.93 -2.76
C ALA A 65 0.95 -12.45 -2.86
N GLU A 66 1.19 -13.62 -3.45
CA GLU A 66 2.54 -14.17 -3.66
C GLU A 66 3.37 -13.28 -4.59
N TYR A 67 2.79 -12.83 -5.73
CA TYR A 67 3.48 -11.90 -6.62
C TYR A 67 3.75 -10.57 -5.94
N LEU A 68 2.77 -10.02 -5.23
CA LEU A 68 2.91 -8.74 -4.54
C LEU A 68 3.94 -8.82 -3.40
N ALA A 69 3.91 -9.91 -2.60
CA ALA A 69 4.88 -10.16 -1.52
C ALA A 69 6.31 -10.23 -2.06
N THR A 70 6.52 -10.94 -3.17
CA THR A 70 7.83 -11.04 -3.83
C THR A 70 8.34 -9.67 -4.27
N MET A 71 7.50 -8.88 -4.93
CA MET A 71 7.86 -7.52 -5.37
C MET A 71 8.12 -6.58 -4.19
N ALA A 72 7.33 -6.70 -3.12
CA ALA A 72 7.49 -5.90 -1.91
C ALA A 72 8.82 -6.18 -1.21
N GLN A 73 9.24 -7.45 -1.10
CA GLN A 73 10.55 -7.82 -0.55
C GLN A 73 11.69 -7.20 -1.36
N PHE A 74 11.66 -7.27 -2.70
CA PHE A 74 12.64 -6.61 -3.56
C PHE A 74 12.65 -5.09 -3.40
N SER A 75 11.52 -4.52 -2.99
CA SER A 75 11.37 -3.08 -2.77
C SER A 75 11.67 -2.66 -1.31
N GLY A 76 12.22 -3.57 -0.50
CA GLY A 76 12.68 -3.30 0.87
C GLY A 76 11.58 -3.30 1.92
N PHE A 77 10.47 -4.01 1.70
CA PHE A 77 9.43 -4.21 2.71
C PHE A 77 9.64 -5.53 3.47
N ALA A 78 9.49 -5.50 4.79
CA ALA A 78 9.18 -6.69 5.57
C ALA A 78 7.71 -7.06 5.36
N VAL A 79 7.45 -8.27 4.85
CA VAL A 79 6.11 -8.70 4.45
C VAL A 79 5.53 -9.67 5.45
N THR A 80 4.29 -9.43 5.86
CA THR A 80 3.45 -10.36 6.61
C THR A 80 2.18 -10.62 5.80
N VAL A 81 1.78 -11.88 5.73
CA VAL A 81 0.53 -12.32 5.10
C VAL A 81 -0.39 -12.89 6.16
N CYS A 82 -1.63 -12.47 6.14
CA CYS A 82 -2.69 -12.94 7.00
C CYS A 82 -3.79 -13.61 6.17
N ASP A 83 -4.08 -14.86 6.44
CA ASP A 83 -5.27 -15.54 5.91
C ASP A 83 -5.76 -16.56 6.92
N PRO A 84 -6.98 -16.47 7.46
CA PRO A 84 -7.52 -17.46 8.39
C PRO A 84 -7.84 -18.80 7.72
N ARG A 85 -7.92 -18.86 6.40
CA ARG A 85 -8.30 -20.07 5.64
C ARG A 85 -7.08 -20.95 5.38
N ASP A 86 -7.12 -22.19 5.90
CA ASP A 86 -6.00 -23.14 5.85
C ASP A 86 -5.56 -23.49 4.43
N GLU A 87 -6.51 -23.62 3.50
CA GLU A 87 -6.24 -24.00 2.13
C GLU A 87 -5.38 -22.99 1.37
N TYR A 88 -5.50 -21.70 1.68
CA TYR A 88 -4.68 -20.65 1.08
C TYR A 88 -3.28 -20.62 1.69
N ARG A 89 -3.18 -20.76 3.02
CA ARG A 89 -1.87 -20.78 3.69
C ARG A 89 -1.04 -22.01 3.34
N ALA A 90 -1.69 -23.18 3.21
CA ALA A 90 -1.00 -24.42 2.83
C ALA A 90 -0.35 -24.36 1.44
N ALA A 91 -0.88 -23.53 0.55
CA ALA A 91 -0.35 -23.31 -0.79
C ALA A 91 0.72 -22.21 -0.86
N TRP A 92 0.96 -21.46 0.23
CA TRP A 92 1.89 -20.33 0.25
C TRP A 92 3.33 -20.74 -0.01
N GLY A 93 3.95 -20.21 -1.07
CA GLY A 93 5.28 -20.60 -1.53
C GLY A 93 6.36 -19.51 -1.42
N VAL A 94 6.04 -18.30 -0.94
CA VAL A 94 7.03 -17.20 -0.91
C VAL A 94 7.89 -17.27 0.35
N PRO A 95 9.22 -17.48 0.23
CA PRO A 95 10.10 -17.54 1.38
C PRO A 95 10.32 -16.16 2.02
N GLY A 96 10.69 -16.13 3.30
CA GLY A 96 11.02 -14.90 4.02
C GLY A 96 9.80 -14.03 4.37
N VAL A 97 8.59 -14.53 4.19
CA VAL A 97 7.34 -13.88 4.56
C VAL A 97 6.79 -14.52 5.83
N THR A 98 6.38 -13.69 6.79
CA THR A 98 5.66 -14.17 7.98
C THR A 98 4.22 -14.46 7.59
N VAL A 99 3.75 -15.69 7.86
CA VAL A 99 2.36 -16.09 7.58
C VAL A 99 1.61 -16.28 8.89
N VAL A 100 0.48 -15.59 9.04
CA VAL A 100 -0.37 -15.63 10.24
C VAL A 100 -1.79 -16.09 9.89
N ASN A 101 -2.46 -16.71 10.85
CA ASN A 101 -3.75 -17.38 10.65
C ASN A 101 -4.90 -16.82 11.49
N ASP A 102 -4.65 -15.75 12.23
CA ASP A 102 -5.66 -15.06 13.02
C ASP A 102 -6.65 -14.27 12.15
N MET A 103 -7.71 -13.78 12.75
CA MET A 103 -8.64 -12.90 12.04
C MET A 103 -7.96 -11.61 11.61
N PRO A 104 -8.21 -11.13 10.37
CA PRO A 104 -7.47 -10.02 9.80
C PRO A 104 -7.52 -8.71 10.60
N ASP A 105 -8.65 -8.39 11.22
CA ASP A 105 -8.79 -7.20 12.08
C ASP A 105 -7.95 -7.33 13.36
N ASP A 106 -7.89 -8.50 13.98
CA ASP A 106 -7.05 -8.76 15.15
C ASP A 106 -5.56 -8.68 14.77
N VAL A 107 -5.20 -9.19 13.58
CA VAL A 107 -3.84 -9.07 13.05
C VAL A 107 -3.47 -7.61 12.84
N VAL A 108 -4.34 -6.78 12.26
CA VAL A 108 -4.08 -5.35 12.08
C VAL A 108 -3.84 -4.67 13.42
N ARG A 109 -4.67 -4.93 14.44
CA ARG A 109 -4.48 -4.39 15.80
C ARG A 109 -3.14 -4.80 16.42
N ALA A 110 -2.79 -6.08 16.30
CA ALA A 110 -1.53 -6.60 16.84
C ALA A 110 -0.31 -6.08 16.06
N PHE A 111 -0.45 -5.88 14.76
CA PHE A 111 0.59 -5.37 13.86
C PHE A 111 0.95 -3.91 14.13
N LYS A 112 0.00 -3.13 14.67
CA LYS A 112 0.17 -1.71 14.99
C LYS A 112 0.75 -0.94 13.81
N PRO A 113 -0.03 -0.77 12.72
CA PRO A 113 0.44 -0.05 11.55
C PRO A 113 0.86 1.37 11.89
N ASP A 114 2.02 1.76 11.38
CA ASP A 114 2.64 3.06 11.56
C ASP A 114 2.84 3.76 10.19
N ARG A 115 3.50 4.92 10.18
CA ARG A 115 3.75 5.73 8.98
C ARG A 115 4.69 5.07 7.95
N ARG A 116 5.24 3.88 8.24
CA ARG A 116 5.98 3.03 7.30
C ARG A 116 5.28 1.69 7.03
N THR A 117 4.01 1.61 7.37
CA THR A 117 3.21 0.41 7.13
C THR A 117 2.20 0.63 6.01
N CYS A 118 2.10 -0.32 5.09
CA CYS A 118 0.97 -0.42 4.16
C CYS A 118 0.14 -1.68 4.44
N VAL A 119 -1.18 -1.55 4.31
CA VAL A 119 -2.14 -2.64 4.47
C VAL A 119 -2.92 -2.82 3.18
N VAL A 120 -2.90 -4.03 2.63
CA VAL A 120 -3.50 -4.36 1.34
C VAL A 120 -4.42 -5.57 1.47
N ALA A 121 -5.72 -5.41 1.22
CA ALA A 121 -6.71 -6.46 1.27
C ALA A 121 -6.93 -7.09 -0.11
N LEU A 122 -6.78 -8.42 -0.21
CA LEU A 122 -6.72 -9.19 -1.45
C LEU A 122 -7.64 -10.43 -1.46
N THR A 123 -8.47 -10.64 -0.43
CA THR A 123 -9.25 -11.88 -0.33
C THR A 123 -10.48 -11.90 -1.22
N HIS A 124 -11.01 -10.76 -1.60
CA HIS A 124 -12.34 -10.55 -2.19
C HIS A 124 -13.51 -10.93 -1.27
N ASP A 125 -13.26 -11.41 -0.05
CA ASP A 125 -14.28 -11.68 0.95
C ASP A 125 -14.52 -10.43 1.80
N PRO A 126 -15.73 -9.83 1.75
CA PRO A 126 -16.01 -8.63 2.53
C PRO A 126 -15.84 -8.83 4.05
N LYS A 127 -16.06 -10.03 4.57
CA LYS A 127 -15.91 -10.31 6.01
C LYS A 127 -14.47 -10.24 6.47
N LEU A 128 -13.52 -10.56 5.60
CA LEU A 128 -12.10 -10.51 5.90
C LEU A 128 -11.52 -9.14 5.52
N ASP A 129 -11.83 -8.68 4.31
CA ASP A 129 -11.27 -7.43 3.76
C ASP A 129 -11.79 -6.19 4.49
N ASP A 130 -13.11 -6.08 4.66
CA ASP A 130 -13.72 -4.84 5.16
C ASP A 130 -13.35 -4.59 6.63
N LEU A 131 -13.32 -5.63 7.48
CA LEU A 131 -12.93 -5.49 8.89
C LEU A 131 -11.46 -5.10 9.04
N ALA A 132 -10.56 -5.74 8.27
CA ALA A 132 -9.14 -5.38 8.27
C ALA A 132 -8.90 -3.94 7.79
N LEU A 133 -9.60 -3.52 6.74
CA LEU A 133 -9.47 -2.16 6.19
C LEU A 133 -10.00 -1.10 7.15
N LEU A 134 -11.12 -1.36 7.83
CA LEU A 134 -11.66 -0.48 8.87
C LEU A 134 -10.65 -0.26 10.00
N GLU A 135 -10.08 -1.36 10.51
CA GLU A 135 -9.08 -1.30 11.56
C GLU A 135 -7.81 -0.55 11.08
N ALA A 136 -7.38 -0.81 9.84
CA ALA A 136 -6.21 -0.14 9.28
C ALA A 136 -6.43 1.38 9.07
N LEU A 137 -7.63 1.80 8.70
CA LEU A 137 -7.97 3.23 8.54
C LEU A 137 -7.87 4.02 9.83
N SER A 138 -8.06 3.39 10.99
CA SER A 138 -7.91 4.02 12.31
C SER A 138 -6.44 4.22 12.72
N THR A 139 -5.48 3.70 11.93
CA THR A 139 -4.04 3.74 12.22
C THR A 139 -3.30 4.80 11.40
N ASP A 140 -2.00 4.96 11.68
CA ASP A 140 -1.10 5.83 10.91
C ASP A 140 -0.52 5.17 9.63
N ALA A 141 -1.06 4.02 9.17
CA ALA A 141 -0.60 3.38 7.94
C ALA A 141 -0.52 4.38 6.77
N PHE A 142 0.59 4.41 6.03
CA PHE A 142 0.75 5.35 4.91
C PHE A 142 -0.10 4.95 3.69
N TYR A 143 -0.50 3.69 3.61
CA TYR A 143 -1.31 3.15 2.54
C TYR A 143 -2.31 2.13 3.09
N VAL A 144 -3.58 2.30 2.78
CA VAL A 144 -4.66 1.35 3.08
C VAL A 144 -5.49 1.16 1.82
N GLY A 145 -5.56 -0.07 1.32
CA GLY A 145 -6.27 -0.30 0.08
C GLY A 145 -6.77 -1.73 -0.11
N GLY A 146 -7.79 -1.88 -0.94
CA GLY A 146 -8.40 -3.17 -1.21
C GLY A 146 -8.63 -3.42 -2.70
N ILE A 147 -8.38 -4.68 -3.11
CA ILE A 147 -8.67 -5.13 -4.45
C ILE A 147 -10.18 -5.16 -4.70
N GLY A 148 -10.56 -5.16 -5.95
CA GLY A 148 -11.93 -5.35 -6.40
C GLY A 148 -12.25 -4.49 -7.64
N SER A 149 -13.41 -4.71 -8.23
CA SER A 149 -13.93 -3.84 -9.27
C SER A 149 -14.38 -2.49 -8.69
N ARG A 150 -14.58 -1.49 -9.53
CA ARG A 150 -15.20 -0.20 -9.13
C ARG A 150 -16.50 -0.43 -8.36
N ARG A 151 -17.37 -1.31 -8.89
CA ARG A 151 -18.65 -1.67 -8.26
C ARG A 151 -18.45 -2.29 -6.86
N ASN A 152 -17.49 -3.21 -6.73
CA ASN A 152 -17.21 -3.86 -5.43
C ASN A 152 -16.67 -2.86 -4.41
N ASN A 153 -15.80 -1.94 -4.84
CA ASN A 153 -15.26 -0.92 -3.93
C ASN A 153 -16.32 0.12 -3.55
N GLN A 154 -17.22 0.49 -4.46
CA GLN A 154 -18.37 1.33 -4.13
C GLN A 154 -19.30 0.64 -3.13
N ALA A 155 -19.61 -0.65 -3.33
CA ALA A 155 -20.40 -1.44 -2.39
C ALA A 155 -19.69 -1.60 -1.03
N ARG A 156 -18.35 -1.74 -1.01
CA ARG A 156 -17.54 -1.73 0.23
C ARG A 156 -17.71 -0.44 1.00
N ARG A 157 -17.53 0.71 0.35
CA ARG A 157 -17.71 2.02 0.99
C ARG A 157 -19.13 2.18 1.55
N ALA A 158 -20.15 1.80 0.78
CA ALA A 158 -21.54 1.85 1.22
C ALA A 158 -21.77 1.00 2.49
N ARG A 159 -21.23 -0.24 2.55
CA ARG A 159 -21.32 -1.08 3.75
C ARG A 159 -20.61 -0.47 4.95
N MET A 160 -19.43 0.14 4.75
CA MET A 160 -18.67 0.77 5.83
C MET A 160 -19.43 1.97 6.43
N ILE A 161 -20.11 2.73 5.60
CA ILE A 161 -20.96 3.86 6.06
C ILE A 161 -22.22 3.34 6.76
N GLU A 162 -22.92 2.37 6.16
CA GLU A 162 -24.22 1.91 6.64
C GLU A 162 -24.13 1.07 7.93
N HIS A 163 -23.04 0.29 8.10
CA HIS A 163 -22.96 -0.71 9.15
C HIS A 163 -21.84 -0.49 10.18
N PHE A 164 -20.91 0.44 9.90
CA PHE A 164 -19.75 0.68 10.75
C PHE A 164 -19.55 2.16 11.08
N ASP A 165 -20.60 2.96 10.96
CA ASP A 165 -20.64 4.39 11.35
C ASP A 165 -19.50 5.23 10.70
N GLN A 166 -18.96 4.79 9.54
CA GLN A 166 -17.96 5.56 8.83
C GLN A 166 -18.60 6.69 8.04
N THR A 167 -17.87 7.78 7.87
CA THR A 167 -18.24 8.88 6.98
C THR A 167 -17.44 8.80 5.66
N GLU A 168 -17.86 9.55 4.65
CA GLU A 168 -17.06 9.68 3.42
C GLU A 168 -15.68 10.27 3.70
N GLU A 169 -15.55 11.12 4.71
CA GLU A 169 -14.27 11.72 5.12
C GLU A 169 -13.33 10.67 5.72
N ASP A 170 -13.84 9.78 6.59
CA ASP A 170 -13.05 8.68 7.16
C ASP A 170 -12.50 7.75 6.07
N LEU A 171 -13.27 7.58 5.00
CA LEU A 171 -12.92 6.72 3.88
C LEU A 171 -12.03 7.40 2.81
N LEU A 172 -11.64 8.67 2.96
CA LEU A 172 -10.77 9.35 1.98
C LEU A 172 -9.41 8.66 1.80
N ARG A 173 -8.90 8.04 2.86
CA ARG A 173 -7.63 7.29 2.84
C ARG A 173 -7.76 5.89 2.23
N LEU A 174 -8.98 5.36 2.10
CA LEU A 174 -9.24 4.05 1.53
C LEU A 174 -9.06 4.09 0.01
N ARG A 175 -8.06 3.39 -0.49
CA ARG A 175 -7.81 3.20 -1.92
C ARG A 175 -8.56 1.98 -2.43
N GLY A 176 -9.27 2.15 -3.53
CA GLY A 176 -10.03 1.07 -4.15
C GLY A 176 -10.81 1.51 -5.40
N PRO A 177 -10.67 0.79 -6.49
CA PRO A 177 -9.73 -0.32 -6.77
C PRO A 177 -8.27 0.12 -6.68
N ILE A 178 -7.43 -0.71 -6.03
CA ILE A 178 -6.00 -0.43 -5.91
C ILE A 178 -5.25 -0.62 -7.23
N GLY A 179 -4.12 0.10 -7.33
CA GLY A 179 -3.20 0.04 -8.44
C GLY A 179 -3.34 1.18 -9.44
N ILE A 180 -2.35 1.33 -10.30
CA ILE A 180 -2.37 2.24 -11.44
C ILE A 180 -2.91 1.54 -12.69
N TYR A 181 -3.57 2.28 -13.57
CA TYR A 181 -4.15 1.73 -14.79
C TYR A 181 -3.09 1.45 -15.85
N ILE A 182 -2.70 0.18 -15.97
CA ILE A 182 -1.75 -0.32 -16.97
C ILE A 182 -2.38 -1.34 -17.93
N GLY A 183 -3.71 -1.52 -17.87
CA GLY A 183 -4.41 -2.54 -18.66
C GLY A 183 -4.25 -3.96 -18.11
N SER A 184 -3.83 -4.12 -16.84
CA SER A 184 -3.59 -5.41 -16.20
C SER A 184 -4.82 -6.32 -16.21
N LYS A 185 -4.60 -7.61 -16.51
CA LYS A 185 -5.63 -8.67 -16.55
C LYS A 185 -5.22 -9.90 -15.76
N THR A 186 -3.94 -10.15 -15.61
CA THR A 186 -3.40 -11.32 -14.92
C THR A 186 -2.92 -10.96 -13.51
N PRO A 187 -2.88 -11.92 -12.56
CA PRO A 187 -2.40 -11.65 -11.20
C PRO A 187 -1.01 -10.99 -11.14
N PRO A 188 0.02 -11.42 -11.90
CA PRO A 188 1.32 -10.73 -11.88
C PRO A 188 1.25 -9.30 -12.41
N GLU A 189 0.46 -9.03 -13.45
CA GLU A 189 0.29 -7.65 -13.96
C GLU A 189 -0.43 -6.76 -12.94
N ILE A 190 -1.43 -7.31 -12.25
CA ILE A 190 -2.13 -6.60 -11.18
C ILE A 190 -1.16 -6.31 -10.03
N ALA A 191 -0.29 -7.25 -9.65
CA ALA A 191 0.72 -7.03 -8.62
C ALA A 191 1.67 -5.88 -8.99
N VAL A 192 2.14 -5.80 -10.25
CA VAL A 192 2.94 -4.66 -10.75
C VAL A 192 2.18 -3.34 -10.60
N SER A 193 0.91 -3.33 -11.01
CA SER A 193 0.04 -2.15 -10.92
C SER A 193 -0.12 -1.66 -9.48
N VAL A 194 -0.38 -2.59 -8.55
CA VAL A 194 -0.54 -2.28 -7.11
C VAL A 194 0.79 -1.82 -6.51
N MET A 195 1.89 -2.52 -6.79
CA MET A 195 3.19 -2.16 -6.24
C MET A 195 3.64 -0.77 -6.71
N ALA A 196 3.37 -0.42 -7.97
CA ALA A 196 3.67 0.91 -8.50
C ALA A 196 2.89 2.01 -7.76
N GLU A 197 1.61 1.79 -7.45
CA GLU A 197 0.82 2.73 -6.63
C GLU A 197 1.39 2.85 -5.20
N VAL A 198 1.67 1.72 -4.54
CA VAL A 198 2.24 1.69 -3.19
C VAL A 198 3.55 2.46 -3.14
N LEU A 199 4.45 2.26 -4.11
CA LEU A 199 5.73 2.97 -4.19
C LEU A 199 5.56 4.45 -4.47
N ALA A 200 4.62 4.85 -5.33
CA ALA A 200 4.32 6.25 -5.57
C ALA A 200 3.86 6.95 -4.28
N VAL A 201 2.94 6.34 -3.54
CA VAL A 201 2.46 6.88 -2.26
C VAL A 201 3.59 6.92 -1.22
N LYS A 202 4.38 5.84 -1.11
CA LYS A 202 5.55 5.76 -0.21
C LYS A 202 6.54 6.91 -0.46
N ASN A 203 6.75 7.25 -1.72
CA ASN A 203 7.72 8.27 -2.14
C ASN A 203 7.11 9.68 -2.27
N GLY A 204 5.85 9.87 -1.85
CA GLY A 204 5.17 11.17 -1.89
C GLY A 204 4.85 11.66 -3.31
N VAL A 205 4.81 10.75 -4.28
CA VAL A 205 4.47 11.08 -5.67
C VAL A 205 2.95 11.10 -5.85
N THR A 206 2.43 12.25 -6.27
CA THR A 206 1.01 12.36 -6.62
C THR A 206 0.77 11.75 -8.00
N LEU A 207 -0.05 10.71 -8.05
CA LEU A 207 -0.45 10.10 -9.32
C LEU A 207 -1.52 10.96 -10.00
N PRO A 208 -1.43 11.17 -11.33
CA PRO A 208 -2.52 11.78 -12.10
C PRO A 208 -3.79 10.93 -11.96
N ARG A 209 -4.94 11.60 -11.86
CA ARG A 209 -6.24 10.91 -11.66
C ARG A 209 -6.59 9.92 -12.77
N ASP A 210 -6.18 10.19 -14.00
CA ASP A 210 -6.36 9.31 -15.15
C ASP A 210 -5.46 8.07 -15.14
N MET A 211 -4.50 7.99 -14.21
CA MET A 211 -3.72 6.79 -13.94
C MET A 211 -4.32 5.92 -12.83
N GLU A 212 -5.21 6.42 -12.02
CA GLU A 212 -5.89 5.60 -11.00
C GLU A 212 -6.88 4.64 -11.65
N VAL A 213 -6.87 3.35 -11.26
CA VAL A 213 -7.79 2.33 -11.81
C VAL A 213 -9.25 2.76 -11.67
N ALA A 214 -9.58 3.46 -10.59
CA ALA A 214 -10.94 3.95 -10.35
C ALA A 214 -11.43 4.91 -11.44
N GLN A 215 -10.57 5.74 -12.00
CA GLN A 215 -10.93 6.84 -12.90
C GLN A 215 -10.50 6.62 -14.36
N ALA A 216 -9.37 5.95 -14.58
CA ALA A 216 -8.81 5.74 -15.91
C ALA A 216 -9.77 5.03 -16.89
N LYS A 217 -10.58 4.10 -16.40
CA LYS A 217 -11.59 3.42 -17.21
C LYS A 217 -12.75 4.34 -17.65
N ASN A 218 -13.07 5.39 -16.91
CA ASN A 218 -14.09 6.35 -17.31
C ASN A 218 -13.62 7.24 -18.45
N VAL A 219 -12.32 7.53 -18.50
CA VAL A 219 -11.72 8.37 -19.55
C VAL A 219 -11.43 7.56 -20.83
N ARG A 220 -11.22 6.25 -20.69
CA ARG A 220 -10.77 5.36 -21.76
C ARG A 220 -11.79 4.31 -22.22
N GLU A 221 -12.99 4.28 -21.69
CA GLU A 221 -14.10 3.60 -22.35
C GLU A 221 -14.43 4.41 -23.60
N TRP A 222 -13.70 4.09 -24.69
CA TRP A 222 -14.01 4.55 -26.03
C TRP A 222 -15.51 4.33 -26.28
N PRO A 223 -16.25 5.30 -26.84
CA PRO A 223 -17.65 5.07 -27.21
C PRO A 223 -17.71 3.85 -28.11
N GLN A 224 -18.41 2.82 -27.65
CA GLN A 224 -18.75 1.67 -28.48
C GLN A 224 -19.80 2.13 -29.54
N GLY A 225 -19.31 2.65 -30.65
CA GLY A 225 -20.13 3.12 -31.72
C GLY A 225 -19.26 3.85 -32.72
N GLU A 226 -18.59 3.08 -33.54
CA GLU A 226 -18.27 3.32 -34.97
C GLU A 226 -17.16 2.37 -35.40
N THR A 227 -17.56 1.08 -35.56
CA THR A 227 -16.82 0.18 -36.46
C THR A 227 -17.35 0.39 -37.87
N ASP A 228 -17.07 1.54 -38.45
CA ASP A 228 -17.18 1.72 -39.89
C ASP A 228 -15.83 1.42 -40.54
N GLY A 229 -15.82 0.27 -41.24
CA GLY A 229 -15.15 0.09 -42.49
C GLY A 229 -13.64 0.37 -42.58
N LEU A 230 -12.78 -0.44 -41.93
CA LEU A 230 -11.44 -0.67 -42.46
C LEU A 230 -11.24 -2.16 -42.74
N VAL A 231 -11.76 -2.58 -43.85
CA VAL A 231 -11.38 -3.82 -44.53
C VAL A 231 -9.89 -3.67 -44.94
N CYS A 232 -9.03 -4.35 -44.24
CA CYS A 232 -7.64 -4.47 -44.66
C CYS A 232 -7.55 -5.38 -45.88
N GLY A 233 -7.48 -4.78 -47.06
CA GLY A 233 -7.31 -5.47 -48.35
C GLY A 233 -5.91 -6.09 -48.39
N VAL A 234 -5.82 -7.39 -48.22
CA VAL A 234 -4.65 -8.18 -48.59
C VAL A 234 -4.65 -8.25 -50.15
N ARG A 235 -3.73 -7.53 -50.78
CA ARG A 235 -3.36 -7.80 -52.16
C ARG A 235 -2.39 -8.98 -52.20
N ALA A 236 -2.85 -10.08 -52.76
CA ALA A 236 -1.98 -11.14 -53.28
C ALA A 236 -1.32 -10.67 -54.57
N ALA A 237 0.00 -10.88 -54.65
CA ALA A 237 0.76 -11.07 -55.86
C ALA A 237 1.96 -11.95 -55.52
#